data_d2e05242eed63607dcb0b693039a5fee
#
_entry.id   d2e05242eed63607dcb0b693039a5fee
#
_cell.length_a   1.000
_cell.length_b   1.000
_cell.length_c   1.000
_cell.angle_alpha   90.00
_cell.angle_beta   90.00
_cell.angle_gamma   90.00
#
_symmetry.space_group_name_H-M   'P 1'
#
loop_
_entity.id
_entity.type
_entity.pdbx_description
1 polymer ?
#
loop_
_entity_poly.entity_id
_entity_poly.type
_entity_poly.pdbx_seq_one_letter_code
_entity_poly.pdbx_strand_id
1 'polypeptide(L)'
;MLFLAVDRSGGATNNNVYMLASVVPPGRNTTDVMFTRSTDGGLTFSAPVKVNDDPVNPNKWHWFGTFAVAPNGRLDAVWNDTRNAANNTDSQLFYSFSTDAGATWAPNVAVSNSFNPFEGYPNQNKIGDYITIVSDNTGGNVAYSATFNFNPNNGQHEEDVYYVRVFPGGQGPSPTPTPTPTVSPTVTPTPTATPTATPTPTATPTATATPTPTPTATPTVTPTVTPPPKPTPRATPRPRPTPHPRPTPR
;
A
#
# COMPACT_ATOMS: atom_id res chain seq x y z
N MET A 1 0.55 5.83 -7.42
CA MET A 1 0.81 4.43 -7.05
C MET A 1 0.28 3.54 -8.15
N LEU A 2 1.03 2.50 -8.57
CA LEU A 2 0.66 1.52 -9.58
C LEU A 2 0.67 0.14 -8.95
N PHE A 3 -0.40 -0.62 -9.12
CA PHE A 3 -0.51 -1.99 -8.68
C PHE A 3 -0.49 -2.94 -9.87
N LEU A 4 0.18 -4.07 -9.70
CA LEU A 4 0.29 -5.15 -10.68
C LEU A 4 -0.09 -6.47 -10.03
N ALA A 5 -0.89 -7.27 -10.73
CA ALA A 5 -1.23 -8.62 -10.31
C ALA A 5 -1.25 -9.58 -11.50
N VAL A 6 -1.04 -10.86 -11.22
CA VAL A 6 -1.14 -11.94 -12.20
C VAL A 6 -2.28 -12.85 -11.80
N ASP A 7 -3.14 -13.20 -12.75
CA ASP A 7 -4.21 -14.17 -12.53
C ASP A 7 -3.62 -15.57 -12.30
N ARG A 8 -3.96 -16.16 -11.17
CA ARG A 8 -3.55 -17.50 -10.76
C ARG A 8 -4.77 -18.43 -10.52
N SER A 9 -5.92 -18.08 -11.10
CA SER A 9 -7.18 -18.80 -10.88
C SER A 9 -7.21 -20.20 -11.50
N GLY A 10 -6.32 -20.49 -12.46
CA GLY A 10 -6.38 -21.71 -13.24
C GLY A 10 -7.52 -21.74 -14.28
N GLY A 11 -8.34 -20.67 -14.36
CA GLY A 11 -9.43 -20.51 -15.32
C GLY A 11 -8.99 -19.98 -16.68
N ALA A 12 -9.96 -19.52 -17.47
CA ALA A 12 -9.73 -19.02 -18.84
C ALA A 12 -8.81 -17.79 -18.89
N THR A 13 -8.71 -17.03 -17.82
CA THR A 13 -7.90 -15.81 -17.68
C THR A 13 -6.58 -16.04 -16.96
N ASN A 14 -6.27 -17.31 -16.63
CA ASN A 14 -5.03 -17.66 -15.93
C ASN A 14 -3.80 -17.17 -16.67
N ASN A 15 -2.84 -16.60 -15.93
CA ASN A 15 -1.63 -15.94 -16.42
C ASN A 15 -1.84 -14.58 -17.11
N ASN A 16 -3.05 -14.05 -17.20
CA ASN A 16 -3.23 -12.65 -17.54
C ASN A 16 -2.49 -11.75 -16.53
N VAL A 17 -1.92 -10.66 -17.03
CA VAL A 17 -1.25 -9.65 -16.20
C VAL A 17 -2.13 -8.40 -16.18
N TYR A 18 -2.38 -7.89 -14.99
CA TYR A 18 -3.28 -6.76 -14.76
C TYR A 18 -2.53 -5.60 -14.10
N MET A 19 -2.86 -4.39 -14.49
CA MET A 19 -2.36 -3.17 -13.85
C MET A 19 -3.53 -2.23 -13.55
N LEU A 20 -3.46 -1.59 -12.38
CA LEU A 20 -4.41 -0.55 -11.96
C LEU A 20 -3.65 0.60 -11.31
N ALA A 21 -4.06 1.82 -11.63
CA ALA A 21 -3.51 3.03 -11.03
C ALA A 21 -4.53 4.17 -11.02
N SER A 22 -4.42 5.05 -10.03
CA SER A 22 -5.02 6.37 -10.07
C SER A 22 -4.11 7.29 -10.89
N VAL A 23 -4.58 7.77 -12.04
CA VAL A 23 -3.81 8.59 -12.97
C VAL A 23 -4.63 9.76 -13.47
N VAL A 24 -3.98 10.83 -13.88
CA VAL A 24 -4.62 11.96 -14.57
C VAL A 24 -4.71 11.63 -16.05
N PRO A 25 -5.90 11.38 -16.61
CA PRO A 25 -6.03 11.12 -18.05
C PRO A 25 -5.68 12.37 -18.87
N PRO A 26 -5.28 12.20 -20.16
CA PRO A 26 -5.01 13.31 -21.05
C PRO A 26 -6.18 14.31 -21.10
N GLY A 27 -5.89 15.61 -20.98
CA GLY A 27 -6.88 16.68 -21.01
C GLY A 27 -7.71 16.83 -19.72
N ARG A 28 -7.29 16.20 -18.61
CA ARG A 28 -7.91 16.29 -17.29
C ARG A 28 -6.98 16.92 -16.26
N ASN A 29 -7.55 17.37 -15.13
CA ASN A 29 -6.79 17.90 -14.00
C ASN A 29 -6.96 17.01 -12.75
N THR A 30 -7.90 16.07 -12.77
CA THR A 30 -8.19 15.15 -11.66
C THR A 30 -7.91 13.71 -12.06
N THR A 31 -7.67 12.86 -11.08
CA THR A 31 -7.36 11.45 -11.28
C THR A 31 -8.61 10.62 -11.55
N ASP A 32 -8.50 9.64 -12.44
CA ASP A 32 -9.41 8.50 -12.57
C ASP A 32 -8.67 7.21 -12.16
N VAL A 33 -9.40 6.21 -11.72
CA VAL A 33 -8.88 4.84 -11.52
C VAL A 33 -8.90 4.14 -12.87
N MET A 34 -7.73 3.88 -13.41
CA MET A 34 -7.57 3.27 -14.73
C MET A 34 -6.97 1.87 -14.61
N PHE A 35 -7.52 0.97 -15.41
CA PHE A 35 -7.13 -0.43 -15.46
C PHE A 35 -6.69 -0.83 -16.88
N THR A 36 -5.71 -1.72 -16.98
CA THR A 36 -5.30 -2.33 -18.23
C THR A 36 -4.89 -3.79 -18.01
N ARG A 37 -5.00 -4.59 -19.07
CA ARG A 37 -4.68 -6.02 -19.03
C ARG A 37 -3.77 -6.45 -20.17
N SER A 38 -2.98 -7.47 -19.89
CA SER A 38 -2.22 -8.22 -20.89
C SER A 38 -2.70 -9.68 -20.88
N THR A 39 -2.85 -10.27 -22.05
CA THR A 39 -3.20 -11.69 -22.25
C THR A 39 -2.04 -12.50 -22.87
N ASP A 40 -0.89 -11.86 -23.03
CA ASP A 40 0.31 -12.41 -23.68
C ASP A 40 1.55 -12.41 -22.77
N GLY A 41 1.33 -12.50 -21.44
CA GLY A 41 2.41 -12.56 -20.45
C GLY A 41 3.09 -11.21 -20.18
N GLY A 42 2.42 -10.10 -20.46
CA GLY A 42 2.95 -8.75 -20.22
C GLY A 42 3.68 -8.14 -21.40
N LEU A 43 3.63 -8.75 -22.59
CA LEU A 43 4.29 -8.23 -23.79
C LEU A 43 3.53 -7.04 -24.37
N THR A 44 2.19 -7.12 -24.40
CA THR A 44 1.32 -6.02 -24.81
C THR A 44 0.19 -5.81 -23.80
N PHE A 45 -0.34 -4.60 -23.73
CA PHE A 45 -1.45 -4.24 -22.85
C PHE A 45 -2.60 -3.61 -23.67
N SER A 46 -3.83 -3.85 -23.19
CA SER A 46 -5.03 -3.25 -23.74
C SER A 46 -5.03 -1.72 -23.60
N ALA A 47 -5.89 -1.03 -24.34
CA ALA A 47 -6.24 0.33 -24.01
C ALA A 47 -6.76 0.39 -22.55
N PRO A 48 -6.43 1.45 -21.76
CA PRO A 48 -6.91 1.58 -20.41
C PRO A 48 -8.43 1.72 -20.33
N VAL A 49 -9.04 1.04 -19.36
CA VAL A 49 -10.47 1.12 -19.03
C VAL A 49 -10.63 1.92 -17.74
N LYS A 50 -11.60 2.86 -17.71
CA LYS A 50 -11.94 3.60 -16.49
C LYS A 50 -12.78 2.72 -15.58
N VAL A 51 -12.38 2.59 -14.30
CA VAL A 51 -13.06 1.79 -13.28
C VAL A 51 -14.12 2.59 -12.53
N ASN A 52 -13.80 3.84 -12.16
CA ASN A 52 -14.78 4.72 -11.54
C ASN A 52 -15.85 5.14 -12.56
N ASP A 53 -17.13 5.05 -12.18
CA ASP A 53 -18.29 5.22 -13.06
C ASP A 53 -18.92 6.62 -13.02
N ASP A 54 -18.44 7.49 -12.13
CA ASP A 54 -18.94 8.85 -12.01
C ASP A 54 -18.65 9.69 -13.28
N PRO A 55 -19.49 10.72 -13.53
CA PRO A 55 -19.24 11.67 -14.61
C PRO A 55 -17.93 12.43 -14.40
N VAL A 56 -17.36 12.88 -15.52
CA VAL A 56 -16.18 13.76 -15.46
C VAL A 56 -16.45 15.01 -14.67
N ASN A 57 -15.69 15.22 -13.61
CA ASN A 57 -15.79 16.41 -12.78
C ASN A 57 -14.38 16.93 -12.45
N PRO A 58 -14.02 18.18 -12.81
CA PRO A 58 -12.69 18.74 -12.58
C PRO A 58 -12.35 18.97 -11.09
N ASN A 59 -13.33 18.78 -10.20
CA ASN A 59 -13.18 18.98 -8.75
C ASN A 59 -13.28 17.66 -7.96
N LYS A 60 -13.37 16.51 -8.63
CA LYS A 60 -13.50 15.20 -7.96
C LYS A 60 -12.29 14.33 -8.26
N TRP A 61 -11.78 13.68 -7.22
CA TRP A 61 -10.55 12.92 -7.23
C TRP A 61 -10.79 11.47 -6.87
N HIS A 62 -10.07 10.57 -7.53
CA HIS A 62 -10.05 9.14 -7.29
C HIS A 62 -8.60 8.74 -7.03
N TRP A 63 -8.26 8.42 -5.78
CA TRP A 63 -6.87 8.29 -5.37
C TRP A 63 -6.62 7.01 -4.57
N PHE A 64 -5.36 6.56 -4.59
CA PHE A 64 -4.89 5.30 -3.99
C PHE A 64 -5.64 4.07 -4.48
N GLY A 65 -5.99 4.02 -5.78
CA GLY A 65 -6.59 2.83 -6.37
C GLY A 65 -5.70 1.61 -6.23
N THR A 66 -6.23 0.52 -5.66
CA THR A 66 -5.60 -0.79 -5.54
C THR A 66 -6.56 -1.90 -5.90
N PHE A 67 -6.04 -3.10 -6.19
CA PHE A 67 -6.88 -4.23 -6.58
C PHE A 67 -6.24 -5.57 -6.22
N ALA A 68 -7.07 -6.62 -6.21
CA ALA A 68 -6.64 -8.01 -6.11
C ALA A 68 -7.35 -8.89 -7.13
N VAL A 69 -6.75 -10.04 -7.43
CA VAL A 69 -7.34 -11.11 -8.22
C VAL A 69 -7.77 -12.22 -7.25
N ALA A 70 -9.05 -12.54 -7.23
CA ALA A 70 -9.58 -13.63 -6.44
C ALA A 70 -9.20 -14.99 -7.05
N PRO A 71 -9.20 -16.10 -6.26
CA PRO A 71 -8.89 -17.43 -6.77
C PRO A 71 -9.81 -17.92 -7.89
N ASN A 72 -11.02 -17.37 -8.04
CA ASN A 72 -11.94 -17.63 -9.13
C ASN A 72 -11.78 -16.71 -10.36
N GLY A 73 -10.73 -15.87 -10.38
CA GLY A 73 -10.43 -14.93 -11.48
C GLY A 73 -11.18 -13.60 -11.41
N ARG A 74 -12.05 -13.37 -10.38
CA ARG A 74 -12.68 -12.08 -10.17
C ARG A 74 -11.62 -11.03 -9.81
N LEU A 75 -11.77 -9.83 -10.34
CA LEU A 75 -10.99 -8.66 -9.95
C LEU A 75 -11.81 -7.83 -8.96
N ASP A 76 -11.22 -7.48 -7.84
CA ASP A 76 -11.82 -6.58 -6.84
C ASP A 76 -10.94 -5.34 -6.73
N ALA A 77 -11.52 -4.15 -6.93
CA ALA A 77 -10.81 -2.87 -6.86
C ALA A 77 -11.41 -1.95 -5.79
N VAL A 78 -10.53 -1.24 -5.08
CA VAL A 78 -10.91 -0.21 -4.10
C VAL A 78 -10.06 1.04 -4.31
N TRP A 79 -10.62 2.19 -3.96
CA TRP A 79 -9.95 3.49 -4.02
C TRP A 79 -10.63 4.49 -3.11
N ASN A 80 -9.93 5.54 -2.76
CA ASN A 80 -10.53 6.70 -2.10
C ASN A 80 -11.12 7.65 -3.15
N ASP A 81 -12.29 8.17 -2.88
CA ASP A 81 -13.13 8.90 -3.84
C ASP A 81 -13.80 10.10 -3.19
N THR A 82 -13.72 11.25 -3.82
CA THR A 82 -14.30 12.50 -3.33
C THR A 82 -15.64 12.84 -3.99
N ARG A 83 -16.23 11.94 -4.81
CA ARG A 83 -17.45 12.24 -5.60
C ARG A 83 -18.62 12.74 -4.76
N ASN A 84 -18.79 12.22 -3.54
CA ASN A 84 -19.87 12.56 -2.62
C ASN A 84 -19.54 13.74 -1.68
N ALA A 85 -18.30 14.22 -1.69
CA ALA A 85 -17.87 15.30 -0.81
C ALA A 85 -18.42 16.66 -1.24
N ALA A 86 -18.90 17.45 -0.28
CA ALA A 86 -19.28 18.83 -0.53
C ALA A 86 -18.06 19.75 -0.72
N ASN A 87 -16.95 19.44 -0.06
CA ASN A 87 -15.72 20.24 0.00
C ASN A 87 -14.61 19.79 -0.97
N ASN A 88 -14.86 18.81 -1.84
CA ASN A 88 -13.89 18.24 -2.81
C ASN A 88 -12.66 17.55 -2.21
N THR A 89 -12.56 17.42 -0.90
CA THR A 89 -11.41 16.81 -0.18
C THR A 89 -11.82 15.59 0.64
N ASP A 90 -12.97 15.66 1.32
CA ASP A 90 -13.46 14.52 2.07
C ASP A 90 -13.63 13.32 1.16
N SER A 91 -13.24 12.19 1.66
CA SER A 91 -13.17 10.98 0.86
C SER A 91 -13.95 9.84 1.48
N GLN A 92 -14.39 8.92 0.65
CA GLN A 92 -14.93 7.63 1.04
C GLN A 92 -14.16 6.53 0.33
N LEU A 93 -14.04 5.38 0.96
CA LEU A 93 -13.60 4.18 0.26
C LEU A 93 -14.69 3.69 -0.67
N PHE A 94 -14.37 3.53 -1.96
CA PHE A 94 -15.24 2.97 -2.98
C PHE A 94 -14.73 1.59 -3.41
N TYR A 95 -15.66 0.75 -3.87
CA TYR A 95 -15.42 -0.58 -4.35
C TYR A 95 -16.11 -0.84 -5.68
N SER A 96 -15.47 -1.60 -6.54
CA SER A 96 -16.04 -2.22 -7.73
C SER A 96 -15.37 -3.57 -8.01
N PHE A 97 -16.01 -4.41 -8.81
CA PHE A 97 -15.46 -5.70 -9.22
C PHE A 97 -15.72 -5.97 -10.71
N SER A 98 -14.92 -6.89 -11.25
CA SER A 98 -15.08 -7.40 -12.62
C SER A 98 -15.01 -8.92 -12.62
N THR A 99 -15.83 -9.58 -13.43
CA THR A 99 -15.82 -11.03 -13.66
C THR A 99 -15.41 -11.41 -15.09
N ASP A 100 -15.03 -10.43 -15.91
CA ASP A 100 -14.67 -10.57 -17.32
C ASP A 100 -13.24 -10.09 -17.61
N ALA A 101 -12.33 -10.30 -16.65
CA ALA A 101 -10.94 -9.88 -16.73
C ALA A 101 -10.76 -8.35 -16.93
N GLY A 102 -11.63 -7.53 -16.34
CA GLY A 102 -11.57 -6.09 -16.38
C GLY A 102 -12.07 -5.47 -17.69
N ALA A 103 -12.82 -6.22 -18.51
CA ALA A 103 -13.46 -5.63 -19.69
C ALA A 103 -14.60 -4.70 -19.30
N THR A 104 -15.37 -5.08 -18.27
CA THR A 104 -16.41 -4.26 -17.64
C THR A 104 -16.27 -4.30 -16.12
N TRP A 105 -16.80 -3.27 -15.46
CA TRP A 105 -16.79 -3.13 -14.01
C TRP A 105 -18.21 -2.94 -13.49
N ALA A 106 -18.50 -3.53 -12.34
CA ALA A 106 -19.77 -3.37 -11.65
C ALA A 106 -20.00 -1.90 -11.21
N PRO A 107 -21.24 -1.46 -11.01
CA PRO A 107 -21.52 -0.15 -10.42
C PRO A 107 -20.75 0.06 -9.13
N ASN A 108 -20.17 1.25 -9.01
CA ASN A 108 -19.33 1.57 -7.86
C ASN A 108 -20.17 1.81 -6.59
N VAL A 109 -19.70 1.30 -5.47
CA VAL A 109 -20.38 1.45 -4.17
C VAL A 109 -19.44 2.04 -3.14
N ALA A 110 -19.92 3.00 -2.34
CA ALA A 110 -19.20 3.49 -1.17
C ALA A 110 -19.23 2.41 -0.08
N VAL A 111 -18.09 2.06 0.47
CA VAL A 111 -17.93 1.02 1.48
C VAL A 111 -17.32 1.54 2.80
N SER A 112 -17.23 2.86 2.93
CA SER A 112 -16.88 3.55 4.18
C SER A 112 -17.75 4.80 4.40
N ASN A 113 -17.72 5.31 5.63
CA ASN A 113 -18.15 6.67 5.91
C ASN A 113 -17.19 7.68 5.26
N SER A 114 -17.61 8.96 5.20
CA SER A 114 -16.75 10.06 4.78
C SER A 114 -15.72 10.39 5.86
N PHE A 115 -14.50 10.71 5.46
CA PHE A 115 -13.42 11.17 6.33
C PHE A 115 -12.62 12.29 5.64
N ASN A 116 -11.99 13.15 6.43
CA ASN A 116 -11.09 14.18 5.92
C ASN A 116 -9.65 13.65 5.91
N PRO A 117 -9.02 13.48 4.74
CA PRO A 117 -7.65 12.94 4.65
C PRO A 117 -6.54 13.94 5.03
N PHE A 118 -6.89 15.20 5.35
CA PHE A 118 -5.95 16.27 5.70
C PHE A 118 -5.99 16.63 7.18
N GLU A 119 -6.72 15.88 7.98
CA GLU A 119 -6.74 16.04 9.44
C GLU A 119 -6.27 14.74 10.10
N GLY A 120 -5.93 14.83 11.37
CA GLY A 120 -5.58 13.66 12.18
C GLY A 120 -4.17 13.71 12.76
N TYR A 121 -4.00 12.95 13.83
CA TYR A 121 -2.72 12.75 14.49
C TYR A 121 -2.11 11.42 14.03
N PRO A 122 -0.80 11.37 13.73
CA PRO A 122 0.17 12.45 13.75
C PRO A 122 -0.04 13.50 12.65
N ASN A 123 0.16 14.78 12.98
CA ASN A 123 -0.03 15.88 12.04
C ASN A 123 0.90 15.74 10.84
N GLN A 124 0.33 15.52 9.67
CA GLN A 124 1.03 15.44 8.39
C GLN A 124 0.17 16.03 7.27
N ASN A 125 0.78 16.30 6.12
CA ASN A 125 0.10 16.97 5.01
C ASN A 125 -0.92 16.08 4.27
N LYS A 126 -0.94 14.79 4.56
CA LYS A 126 -1.86 13.81 3.98
C LYS A 126 -1.92 12.58 4.86
N ILE A 127 -3.02 11.87 4.78
CA ILE A 127 -3.15 10.54 5.40
C ILE A 127 -2.16 9.54 4.79
N GLY A 128 -1.77 8.52 5.57
CA GLY A 128 -0.89 7.44 5.11
C GLY A 128 -1.39 6.77 3.83
N ASP A 129 -0.48 6.45 2.92
CA ASP A 129 -0.77 5.89 1.59
C ASP A 129 -0.79 4.35 1.57
N TYR A 130 -1.06 3.74 2.70
CA TYR A 130 -1.16 2.30 2.85
C TYR A 130 -2.62 1.85 2.70
N ILE A 131 -2.94 1.35 1.52
CA ILE A 131 -4.21 0.71 1.22
C ILE A 131 -3.94 -0.62 0.52
N THR A 132 -4.63 -1.67 0.93
CA THR A 132 -4.47 -2.99 0.31
C THR A 132 -5.78 -3.76 0.33
N ILE A 133 -5.93 -4.66 -0.63
CA ILE A 133 -7.02 -5.62 -0.70
C ILE A 133 -6.47 -7.01 -0.96
N VAL A 134 -7.03 -8.00 -0.29
CA VAL A 134 -6.82 -9.43 -0.55
C VAL A 134 -8.17 -10.08 -0.79
N SER A 135 -8.32 -10.76 -1.93
CA SER A 135 -9.59 -11.32 -2.36
C SER A 135 -9.63 -12.84 -2.19
N ASP A 136 -10.79 -13.35 -1.82
CA ASP A 136 -11.15 -14.75 -1.86
C ASP A 136 -12.34 -14.98 -2.81
N ASN A 137 -12.86 -16.20 -2.89
CA ASN A 137 -13.97 -16.53 -3.79
C ASN A 137 -15.29 -15.81 -3.45
N THR A 138 -15.42 -15.22 -2.27
CA THR A 138 -16.66 -14.60 -1.79
C THR A 138 -16.59 -13.07 -1.77
N GLY A 139 -15.40 -12.48 -1.63
CA GLY A 139 -15.22 -11.02 -1.55
C GLY A 139 -13.80 -10.61 -1.34
N GLY A 140 -13.59 -9.36 -0.96
CA GLY A 140 -12.30 -8.77 -0.67
C GLY A 140 -12.17 -8.32 0.79
N ASN A 141 -11.00 -8.49 1.36
CA ASN A 141 -10.60 -7.97 2.68
C ASN A 141 -9.72 -6.74 2.45
N VAL A 142 -10.16 -5.61 2.94
CA VAL A 142 -9.50 -4.31 2.68
C VAL A 142 -8.97 -3.74 4.00
N ALA A 143 -7.72 -3.32 4.00
CA ALA A 143 -7.15 -2.47 5.03
C ALA A 143 -6.82 -1.11 4.42
N TYR A 144 -7.21 -0.02 5.09
CA TYR A 144 -7.04 1.34 4.61
C TYR A 144 -6.93 2.32 5.77
N SER A 145 -6.33 3.49 5.54
CA SER A 145 -6.24 4.55 6.52
C SER A 145 -7.43 5.49 6.42
N ALA A 146 -7.96 5.94 7.56
CA ALA A 146 -9.00 6.97 7.66
C ALA A 146 -8.91 7.72 8.99
N THR A 147 -9.71 8.80 9.13
CA THR A 147 -9.70 9.71 10.29
C THR A 147 -11.05 9.71 11.01
N PHE A 148 -11.67 8.55 11.22
CA PHE A 148 -12.98 8.47 11.87
C PHE A 148 -12.93 8.71 13.37
N ASN A 149 -11.82 8.34 14.01
CA ASN A 149 -11.69 8.33 15.47
C ASN A 149 -11.27 9.70 15.98
N PHE A 150 -12.12 10.35 16.77
CA PHE A 150 -11.80 11.61 17.45
C PHE A 150 -11.27 11.32 18.85
N ASN A 151 -10.05 11.74 19.15
CA ASN A 151 -9.43 11.61 20.46
C ASN A 151 -9.61 12.88 21.29
N PRO A 152 -10.49 12.88 22.32
CA PRO A 152 -10.74 14.05 23.14
C PRO A 152 -9.54 14.51 23.99
N ASN A 153 -8.54 13.62 24.21
CA ASN A 153 -7.37 13.96 25.01
C ASN A 153 -6.40 14.90 24.26
N ASN A 154 -6.37 14.82 22.95
CA ASN A 154 -5.55 15.71 22.10
C ASN A 154 -6.39 16.67 21.26
N GLY A 155 -7.72 16.54 21.29
CA GLY A 155 -8.66 17.40 20.56
C GLY A 155 -8.61 17.23 19.02
N GLN A 156 -8.15 16.08 18.51
CA GLN A 156 -7.95 15.82 17.11
C GLN A 156 -8.51 14.47 16.71
N HIS A 157 -8.81 14.29 15.43
CA HIS A 157 -8.98 12.98 14.85
C HIS A 157 -7.63 12.25 14.80
N GLU A 158 -7.66 10.93 14.81
CA GLU A 158 -6.48 10.07 14.67
C GLU A 158 -6.48 9.42 13.28
N GLU A 159 -5.28 9.27 12.70
CA GLU A 159 -5.08 8.51 11.49
C GLU A 159 -4.91 7.04 11.84
N ASP A 160 -5.99 6.31 11.77
CA ASP A 160 -6.03 4.89 12.11
C ASP A 160 -6.13 4.00 10.86
N VAL A 161 -5.80 2.73 11.03
CA VAL A 161 -6.02 1.69 10.03
C VAL A 161 -7.36 1.01 10.30
N TYR A 162 -8.21 0.99 9.29
CA TYR A 162 -9.53 0.36 9.32
C TYR A 162 -9.57 -0.87 8.44
N TYR A 163 -10.44 -1.79 8.79
CA TYR A 163 -10.74 -2.98 8.02
C TYR A 163 -12.19 -2.95 7.53
N VAL A 164 -12.40 -3.33 6.27
CA VAL A 164 -13.73 -3.58 5.72
C VAL A 164 -13.71 -4.81 4.83
N ARG A 165 -14.78 -5.60 4.90
CA ARG A 165 -15.01 -6.68 3.96
C ARG A 165 -15.99 -6.23 2.89
N VAL A 166 -15.63 -6.43 1.62
CA VAL A 166 -16.43 -6.07 0.46
C VAL A 166 -16.93 -7.34 -0.26
N PHE A 167 -18.12 -7.26 -0.85
CA PHE A 167 -18.75 -8.39 -1.54
C PHE A 167 -19.26 -7.96 -2.91
N PRO A 168 -19.14 -8.82 -3.95
CA PRO A 168 -19.81 -8.62 -5.22
C PRO A 168 -21.34 -8.52 -5.04
N GLY A 169 -21.95 -7.45 -5.54
CA GLY A 169 -23.40 -7.25 -5.49
C GLY A 169 -23.97 -6.81 -4.14
N GLY A 170 -23.14 -6.57 -3.12
CA GLY A 170 -23.57 -6.12 -1.80
C GLY A 170 -22.88 -4.85 -1.34
N GLN A 171 -23.57 -4.05 -0.53
CA GLN A 171 -22.87 -3.07 0.29
C GLN A 171 -22.10 -3.83 1.36
N GLY A 172 -20.81 -3.55 1.49
CA GLY A 172 -20.04 -4.04 2.62
C GLY A 172 -20.68 -3.57 3.94
N PRO A 173 -20.53 -4.31 5.04
CA PRO A 173 -20.93 -3.81 6.34
C PRO A 173 -20.24 -2.47 6.59
N SER A 174 -20.98 -1.53 7.15
CA SER A 174 -20.41 -0.27 7.67
C SER A 174 -19.16 -0.60 8.49
N PRO A 175 -18.05 0.13 8.34
CA PRO A 175 -16.83 -0.18 9.09
C PRO A 175 -17.16 -0.24 10.58
N THR A 176 -16.96 -1.41 11.17
CA THR A 176 -17.00 -1.56 12.62
C THR A 176 -15.75 -0.85 13.13
N PRO A 177 -15.86 0.10 14.05
CA PRO A 177 -14.67 0.73 14.63
C PRO A 177 -13.81 -0.38 15.21
N THR A 178 -12.55 -0.42 14.78
CA THR A 178 -11.56 -1.32 15.42
C THR A 178 -11.51 -0.95 16.90
N PRO A 179 -11.67 -1.91 17.82
CA PRO A 179 -11.59 -1.59 19.24
C PRO A 179 -10.23 -0.95 19.49
N THR A 180 -10.24 0.27 20.01
CA THR A 180 -9.03 0.93 20.52
C THR A 180 -8.32 -0.07 21.43
N PRO A 181 -7.04 -0.38 21.23
CA PRO A 181 -6.33 -1.28 22.13
C PRO A 181 -6.45 -0.71 23.55
N THR A 182 -7.23 -1.38 24.38
CA THR A 182 -7.27 -1.06 25.81
C THR A 182 -5.85 -1.32 26.30
N VAL A 183 -5.12 -0.25 26.62
CA VAL A 183 -3.83 -0.38 27.28
C VAL A 183 -4.06 -1.24 28.52
N SER A 184 -3.61 -2.48 28.46
CA SER A 184 -3.61 -3.34 29.66
C SER A 184 -2.87 -2.58 30.74
N PRO A 185 -3.42 -2.43 31.95
CA PRO A 185 -2.74 -1.71 33.02
C PRO A 185 -1.34 -2.31 33.15
N THR A 186 -0.33 -1.48 32.91
CA THR A 186 1.05 -1.85 33.18
C THR A 186 1.08 -2.24 34.67
N VAL A 187 1.30 -3.52 34.96
CA VAL A 187 1.51 -4.00 36.30
C VAL A 187 2.71 -3.22 36.88
N THR A 188 2.42 -2.27 37.75
CA THR A 188 3.47 -1.59 38.51
C THR A 188 4.28 -2.68 39.20
N PRO A 189 5.59 -2.81 38.96
CA PRO A 189 6.37 -3.84 39.61
C PRO A 189 6.26 -3.64 41.14
N THR A 190 5.74 -4.64 41.83
CA THR A 190 5.77 -4.68 43.28
C THR A 190 7.23 -4.51 43.69
N PRO A 191 7.57 -3.60 44.64
CA PRO A 191 8.94 -3.43 45.05
C PRO A 191 9.46 -4.75 45.58
N THR A 192 10.42 -5.34 44.87
CA THR A 192 11.13 -6.52 45.36
C THR A 192 11.88 -6.13 46.62
N ALA A 193 11.63 -6.83 47.71
CA ALA A 193 12.33 -6.61 48.97
C ALA A 193 13.85 -6.62 48.69
N THR A 194 14.51 -5.53 49.05
CA THR A 194 15.97 -5.41 48.98
C THR A 194 16.58 -6.50 49.88
N PRO A 195 17.40 -7.42 49.35
CA PRO A 195 18.04 -8.42 50.22
C PRO A 195 18.94 -7.71 51.22
N THR A 196 18.72 -7.97 52.51
CA THR A 196 19.61 -7.54 53.58
C THR A 196 20.99 -8.13 53.34
N ALA A 197 22.00 -7.26 53.24
CA ALA A 197 23.38 -7.69 52.99
C ALA A 197 23.85 -8.67 54.05
N THR A 198 24.11 -9.90 53.65
CA THR A 198 24.81 -10.89 54.46
C THR A 198 26.29 -10.46 54.60
N PRO A 199 26.90 -10.45 55.80
CA PRO A 199 28.29 -10.03 55.95
C PRO A 199 29.20 -10.95 55.11
N THR A 200 29.96 -10.34 54.22
CA THR A 200 30.96 -11.00 53.36
C THR A 200 32.09 -11.54 54.24
N PRO A 201 32.46 -12.84 54.18
CA PRO A 201 33.63 -13.34 54.87
C PRO A 201 34.89 -12.67 54.29
N THR A 202 35.75 -12.19 55.18
CA THR A 202 37.03 -11.58 54.88
C THR A 202 37.89 -12.58 54.10
N ALA A 203 38.30 -12.21 52.89
CA ALA A 203 39.12 -13.06 52.04
C ALA A 203 40.51 -13.22 52.59
N THR A 204 40.95 -14.47 52.73
CA THR A 204 42.36 -14.86 52.99
C THR A 204 43.18 -14.54 51.73
N PRO A 205 44.35 -13.91 51.84
CA PRO A 205 45.16 -13.57 50.65
C PRO A 205 45.64 -14.83 49.93
N THR A 206 45.18 -14.99 48.67
CA THR A 206 45.67 -16.03 47.76
C THR A 206 46.93 -15.54 47.06
N ALA A 207 47.94 -16.41 46.94
CA ALA A 207 49.22 -16.10 46.27
C ALA A 207 49.02 -15.59 44.84
N THR A 208 49.75 -14.50 44.50
CA THR A 208 49.78 -13.87 43.18
C THR A 208 50.42 -14.83 42.19
N ALA A 209 49.66 -15.22 41.18
CA ALA A 209 50.18 -15.98 40.03
C ALA A 209 50.96 -15.04 39.10
N THR A 210 52.14 -15.49 38.69
CA THR A 210 53.01 -14.83 37.70
C THR A 210 52.34 -14.79 36.33
N PRO A 211 52.30 -13.65 35.63
CA PRO A 211 51.66 -13.57 34.32
C PRO A 211 52.40 -14.38 33.26
N THR A 212 51.67 -15.25 32.59
CA THR A 212 52.10 -15.94 31.39
C THR A 212 52.03 -14.96 30.20
N PRO A 213 53.07 -14.90 29.30
CA PRO A 213 53.06 -13.97 28.18
C PRO A 213 51.91 -14.30 27.22
N THR A 214 51.12 -13.29 26.89
CA THR A 214 50.03 -13.33 25.91
C THR A 214 50.64 -13.45 24.50
N PRO A 215 50.18 -14.36 23.63
CA PRO A 215 50.63 -14.42 22.24
C PRO A 215 50.19 -13.20 21.47
N THR A 216 51.14 -12.56 20.76
CA THR A 216 50.88 -11.41 19.88
C THR A 216 49.97 -11.85 18.72
N ALA A 217 48.86 -11.17 18.54
CA ALA A 217 47.96 -11.43 17.42
C ALA A 217 48.63 -11.13 16.07
N THR A 218 48.63 -12.09 15.18
CA THR A 218 49.02 -11.95 13.79
C THR A 218 48.02 -11.04 13.06
N PRO A 219 48.45 -10.05 12.27
CA PRO A 219 47.52 -9.19 11.55
C PRO A 219 46.75 -9.98 10.49
N THR A 220 45.41 -9.98 10.61
CA THR A 220 44.49 -10.52 9.60
C THR A 220 44.47 -9.54 8.43
N VAL A 221 44.85 -9.98 7.24
CA VAL A 221 44.72 -9.21 6.00
C VAL A 221 43.25 -9.05 5.68
N THR A 222 42.74 -7.81 5.69
CA THR A 222 41.40 -7.45 5.25
C THR A 222 41.31 -7.62 3.74
N PRO A 223 40.36 -8.37 3.19
CA PRO A 223 40.22 -8.47 1.75
C PRO A 223 39.79 -7.11 1.17
N THR A 224 40.56 -6.62 0.19
CA THR A 224 40.27 -5.42 -0.58
C THR A 224 39.05 -5.69 -1.45
N VAL A 225 37.91 -5.03 -1.15
CA VAL A 225 36.71 -5.10 -1.99
C VAL A 225 36.95 -4.28 -3.25
N THR A 226 37.06 -4.97 -4.39
CA THR A 226 37.12 -4.32 -5.72
C THR A 226 35.74 -3.69 -6.00
N PRO A 227 35.65 -2.38 -6.30
CA PRO A 227 34.37 -1.76 -6.63
C PRO A 227 33.81 -2.36 -7.93
N PRO A 228 32.46 -2.48 -8.06
CA PRO A 228 31.82 -2.99 -9.25
C PRO A 228 32.11 -2.08 -10.47
N PRO A 229 32.20 -2.65 -11.69
CA PRO A 229 32.49 -1.88 -12.88
C PRO A 229 31.39 -0.81 -13.12
N LYS A 230 31.83 0.39 -13.48
CA LYS A 230 30.95 1.53 -13.82
C LYS A 230 30.06 1.11 -15.01
N PRO A 231 28.72 1.34 -14.95
CA PRO A 231 27.85 1.01 -16.07
C PRO A 231 28.26 1.79 -17.33
N THR A 232 28.38 1.07 -18.43
CA THR A 232 28.65 1.62 -19.75
C THR A 232 27.50 2.54 -20.16
N PRO A 233 27.74 3.75 -20.68
CA PRO A 233 26.69 4.63 -21.17
C PRO A 233 25.87 3.92 -22.26
N ARG A 234 24.54 3.89 -22.07
CA ARG A 234 23.60 3.37 -23.05
C ARG A 234 23.70 4.21 -24.34
N ALA A 235 23.88 3.55 -25.47
CA ALA A 235 23.91 4.20 -26.77
C ALA A 235 22.67 5.07 -26.98
N THR A 236 22.88 6.31 -27.45
CA THR A 236 21.81 7.26 -27.76
C THR A 236 20.89 6.67 -28.83
N PRO A 237 19.56 6.72 -28.68
CA PRO A 237 18.64 6.24 -29.69
C PRO A 237 18.86 6.98 -31.00
N ARG A 238 18.91 6.22 -32.10
CA ARG A 238 19.03 6.76 -33.45
C ARG A 238 17.80 7.63 -33.75
N PRO A 239 17.96 8.83 -34.35
CA PRO A 239 16.84 9.68 -34.73
C PRO A 239 15.85 8.92 -35.63
N ARG A 240 14.56 9.08 -35.33
CA ARG A 240 13.46 8.49 -36.07
C ARG A 240 13.45 9.10 -37.49
N PRO A 241 13.30 8.30 -38.57
CA PRO A 241 13.18 8.84 -39.91
C PRO A 241 11.97 9.78 -40.02
N THR A 242 12.14 10.91 -40.69
CA THR A 242 11.07 11.87 -40.99
C THR A 242 10.02 11.20 -41.87
N PRO A 243 8.70 11.36 -41.60
CA PRO A 243 7.66 10.83 -42.47
C PRO A 243 7.72 11.46 -43.86
N HIS A 244 7.62 10.66 -44.91
CA HIS A 244 7.47 11.15 -46.28
C HIS A 244 6.15 11.92 -46.45
N PRO A 245 6.11 13.03 -47.22
CA PRO A 245 4.89 13.76 -47.52
C PRO A 245 3.90 12.84 -48.26
N ARG A 246 2.64 12.89 -47.81
CA ARG A 246 1.53 12.16 -48.45
C ARG A 246 1.25 12.76 -49.84
N PRO A 247 1.09 11.97 -50.92
CA PRO A 247 0.70 12.49 -52.23
C PRO A 247 -0.67 13.16 -52.15
N THR A 248 -0.79 14.33 -52.78
CA THR A 248 -2.06 15.05 -52.95
C THR A 248 -2.93 14.30 -53.96
N PRO A 249 -4.24 14.10 -53.68
CA PRO A 249 -5.15 13.55 -54.70
C PRO A 249 -5.30 14.51 -55.88
N ARG A 250 -5.34 13.94 -57.08
CA ARG A 250 -5.76 14.64 -58.32
C ARG A 250 -7.26 14.74 -58.38
#